data_43c991a9460752f297bf7d8f7a7323a7
#
_entry.id   43c991a9460752f297bf7d8f7a7323a7
#
_cell.length_a   1.000
_cell.length_b   1.000
_cell.length_c   1.000
_cell.angle_alpha   90.00
_cell.angle_beta   90.00
_cell.angle_gamma   90.00
#
_symmetry.space_group_name_H-M   'P 1'
#
loop_
_entity.id
_entity.type
_entity.pdbx_description
1 polymer ?
#
loop_
_entity_poly.entity_id
_entity_poly.type
_entity_poly.pdbx_seq_one_letter_code
_entity_poly.pdbx_strand_id
1 'polypeptide(L)'
;MSPLEVRQDIEDVLMILDKHYVYPETAKAMRKFVNAKVLGGDYADIQSRRELIEKLQTDLRSSSKDSHISLHLASDRQDRNNHRLPKTMVENEVHVDILARESDKPKIGYLRFNKFSGDAKTKRRIIEAMNRLNVTDSLIIDLRNNPGGDPNLSAFLSSYFLRENTHLWSIVDRNGDTLFRTDSADVGQYYSGELCILISDKTGSAAESFAYTLKHLKRATIIGQTSGGAAHLVQMERVNEQIDIRIPTARAYNPITKTNWEGVGVIPTMSVDASVAQQVAIQYLLKKDNVSTKLN
;
A
#
# COMPACT_ATOMS: atom_id res chain seq x y z
N MET A 1 22.93 25.72 -19.28
CA MET A 1 21.78 26.51 -18.78
C MET A 1 22.28 27.85 -18.26
N SER A 2 21.49 28.91 -18.41
CA SER A 2 21.80 30.17 -17.73
C SER A 2 21.46 30.10 -16.24
N PRO A 3 22.12 30.92 -15.39
CA PRO A 3 21.77 30.98 -13.97
C PRO A 3 20.30 31.33 -13.69
N LEU A 4 19.68 32.09 -14.61
CA LEU A 4 18.27 32.46 -14.50
C LEU A 4 17.36 31.26 -14.77
N GLU A 5 17.64 30.44 -15.78
CA GLU A 5 16.89 29.20 -16.07
C GLU A 5 16.99 28.21 -14.91
N VAL A 6 18.19 28.06 -14.33
CA VAL A 6 18.40 27.18 -13.16
C VAL A 6 17.51 27.60 -11.99
N ARG A 7 17.50 28.90 -11.67
CA ARG A 7 16.68 29.44 -10.56
C ARG A 7 15.18 29.29 -10.83
N GLN A 8 14.74 29.53 -12.08
CA GLN A 8 13.33 29.40 -12.44
C GLN A 8 12.87 27.97 -12.35
N ASP A 9 13.61 26.99 -12.89
CA ASP A 9 13.26 25.57 -12.81
C ASP A 9 13.21 25.09 -11.36
N ILE A 10 14.15 25.56 -10.50
CA ILE A 10 14.10 25.24 -9.04
C ILE A 10 12.84 25.82 -8.40
N GLU A 11 12.49 27.08 -8.66
CA GLU A 11 11.31 27.72 -8.07
C GLU A 11 10.03 27.06 -8.54
N ASP A 12 9.93 26.68 -9.82
CA ASP A 12 8.78 25.94 -10.36
C ASP A 12 8.58 24.58 -9.62
N VAL A 13 9.67 23.85 -9.37
CA VAL A 13 9.64 22.60 -8.59
C VAL A 13 9.17 22.85 -7.16
N LEU A 14 9.70 23.87 -6.50
CA LEU A 14 9.34 24.21 -5.12
C LEU A 14 7.89 24.67 -5.01
N MET A 15 7.34 25.36 -6.02
CA MET A 15 5.91 25.72 -6.07
C MET A 15 5.00 24.49 -6.14
N ILE A 16 5.36 23.49 -6.95
CA ILE A 16 4.59 22.24 -7.04
C ILE A 16 4.63 21.50 -5.69
N LEU A 17 5.78 21.43 -5.04
CA LEU A 17 5.90 20.82 -3.70
C LEU A 17 5.04 21.54 -2.66
N ASP A 18 5.09 22.87 -2.61
CA ASP A 18 4.28 23.66 -1.68
C ASP A 18 2.77 23.45 -1.91
N LYS A 19 2.36 23.24 -3.16
CA LYS A 19 0.95 23.08 -3.52
C LYS A 19 0.44 21.65 -3.31
N HIS A 20 1.23 20.63 -3.64
CA HIS A 20 0.73 19.26 -3.79
C HIS A 20 1.37 18.25 -2.85
N TYR A 21 2.57 18.51 -2.31
CA TYR A 21 3.22 17.54 -1.43
C TYR A 21 2.40 17.31 -0.15
N VAL A 22 2.19 16.05 0.22
CA VAL A 22 1.26 15.63 1.28
C VAL A 22 1.52 16.22 2.68
N TYR A 23 2.80 16.59 2.97
CA TYR A 23 3.19 17.21 4.25
C TYR A 23 3.60 18.67 4.04
N PRO A 24 2.72 19.67 4.33
CA PRO A 24 3.00 21.09 4.12
C PRO A 24 4.26 21.58 4.82
N GLU A 25 4.48 21.16 6.04
CA GLU A 25 5.64 21.62 6.82
C GLU A 25 6.95 21.03 6.28
N THR A 26 6.92 19.80 5.77
CA THR A 26 8.07 19.21 5.10
C THR A 26 8.37 19.93 3.77
N ALA A 27 7.33 20.33 3.01
CA ALA A 27 7.51 21.13 1.79
C ALA A 27 8.21 22.47 2.10
N LYS A 28 7.77 23.19 3.13
CA LYS A 28 8.43 24.42 3.62
C LYS A 28 9.88 24.19 4.03
N ALA A 29 10.17 23.08 4.72
CA ALA A 29 11.53 22.72 5.10
C ALA A 29 12.42 22.43 3.88
N MET A 30 11.91 21.69 2.88
CA MET A 30 12.60 21.47 1.61
C MET A 30 12.91 22.77 0.89
N ARG A 31 11.93 23.68 0.77
CA ARG A 31 12.12 25.02 0.19
C ARG A 31 13.25 25.78 0.88
N LYS A 32 13.21 25.85 2.22
CA LYS A 32 14.25 26.53 3.00
C LYS A 32 15.63 25.94 2.76
N PHE A 33 15.73 24.62 2.73
CA PHE A 33 16.99 23.90 2.51
C PHE A 33 17.56 24.16 1.11
N VAL A 34 16.74 24.03 0.06
CA VAL A 34 17.17 24.25 -1.32
C VAL A 34 17.57 25.72 -1.54
N ASN A 35 16.78 26.68 -1.03
CA ASN A 35 17.10 28.10 -1.15
C ASN A 35 18.44 28.46 -0.48
N ALA A 36 18.74 27.87 0.69
CA ALA A 36 20.03 28.07 1.34
C ALA A 36 21.20 27.58 0.45
N LYS A 37 21.03 26.42 -0.21
CA LYS A 37 22.02 25.89 -1.16
C LYS A 37 22.17 26.76 -2.41
N VAL A 38 21.08 27.29 -2.95
CA VAL A 38 21.13 28.22 -4.10
C VAL A 38 21.90 29.48 -3.71
N LEU A 39 21.64 30.06 -2.55
CA LEU A 39 22.37 31.23 -2.03
C LEU A 39 23.83 30.92 -1.73
N GLY A 40 24.14 29.69 -1.29
CA GLY A 40 25.51 29.20 -1.07
C GLY A 40 26.32 28.93 -2.34
N GLY A 41 25.69 29.02 -3.52
CA GLY A 41 26.35 28.78 -4.80
C GLY A 41 26.40 27.32 -5.26
N ASP A 42 25.76 26.38 -4.52
CA ASP A 42 25.78 24.92 -4.83
C ASP A 42 25.23 24.61 -6.24
N TYR A 43 24.49 25.51 -6.87
CA TYR A 43 23.89 25.37 -8.19
C TYR A 43 24.52 26.25 -9.25
N ALA A 44 25.65 26.93 -8.96
CA ALA A 44 26.27 27.89 -9.86
C ALA A 44 26.85 27.27 -11.15
N ASP A 45 27.37 26.03 -11.03
CA ASP A 45 28.10 25.36 -12.11
C ASP A 45 27.21 24.41 -12.95
N ILE A 46 25.88 24.40 -12.73
CA ILE A 46 24.94 23.55 -13.47
C ILE A 46 24.93 23.88 -14.97
N GLN A 47 25.27 22.91 -15.81
CA GLN A 47 25.37 23.06 -17.24
C GLN A 47 24.13 22.53 -18.00
N SER A 48 23.38 21.59 -17.42
CA SER A 48 22.25 20.94 -18.08
C SER A 48 21.08 20.72 -17.14
N ARG A 49 19.84 20.61 -17.70
CA ARG A 49 18.65 20.22 -16.89
C ARG A 49 18.76 18.84 -16.30
N ARG A 50 19.43 17.91 -16.96
CA ARG A 50 19.66 16.57 -16.39
C ARG A 50 20.47 16.65 -15.11
N GLU A 51 21.56 17.39 -15.12
CA GLU A 51 22.38 17.64 -13.95
C GLU A 51 21.60 18.39 -12.85
N LEU A 52 20.79 19.40 -13.24
CA LEU A 52 19.92 20.10 -12.31
C LEU A 52 18.95 19.17 -11.58
N ILE A 53 18.18 18.33 -12.32
CA ILE A 53 17.19 17.45 -11.70
C ILE A 53 17.82 16.36 -10.85
N GLU A 54 18.98 15.83 -11.21
CA GLU A 54 19.70 14.83 -10.40
C GLU A 54 20.15 15.42 -9.06
N LYS A 55 20.76 16.63 -9.09
CA LYS A 55 21.18 17.33 -7.88
C LYS A 55 19.99 17.74 -7.02
N LEU A 56 18.99 18.39 -7.63
CA LEU A 56 17.82 18.88 -6.91
C LEU A 56 17.03 17.72 -6.26
N GLN A 57 16.86 16.59 -6.97
CA GLN A 57 16.26 15.40 -6.42
C GLN A 57 17.03 14.88 -5.20
N THR A 58 18.34 14.84 -5.28
CA THR A 58 19.21 14.42 -4.17
C THR A 58 19.00 15.33 -2.95
N ASP A 59 18.97 16.63 -3.17
CA ASP A 59 18.79 17.61 -2.11
C ASP A 59 17.38 17.54 -1.47
N LEU A 60 16.34 17.40 -2.30
CA LEU A 60 14.97 17.21 -1.83
C LEU A 60 14.82 15.93 -1.00
N ARG A 61 15.32 14.79 -1.48
CA ARG A 61 15.30 13.51 -0.75
C ARG A 61 16.09 13.58 0.56
N SER A 62 17.24 14.24 0.52
CA SER A 62 18.08 14.41 1.71
C SER A 62 17.36 15.19 2.82
N SER A 63 16.66 16.28 2.46
CA SER A 63 15.97 17.14 3.42
C SER A 63 14.63 16.58 3.91
N SER A 64 13.90 15.85 3.05
CA SER A 64 12.58 15.26 3.39
C SER A 64 12.64 13.84 3.94
N LYS A 65 13.74 13.12 3.68
CA LYS A 65 13.86 11.65 3.90
C LYS A 65 12.85 10.84 3.08
N ASP A 66 12.33 11.40 2.00
CA ASP A 66 11.29 10.79 1.17
C ASP A 66 11.87 10.30 -0.17
N SER A 67 11.98 9.00 -0.33
CA SER A 67 12.49 8.35 -1.54
C SER A 67 11.50 8.38 -2.72
N HIS A 68 10.21 8.69 -2.48
CA HIS A 68 9.20 8.75 -3.54
C HIS A 68 9.39 9.96 -4.46
N ILE A 69 10.04 11.03 -3.98
CA ILE A 69 10.30 12.23 -4.79
C ILE A 69 11.26 11.86 -5.92
N SER A 70 10.82 12.06 -7.16
CA SER A 70 11.69 11.90 -8.32
C SER A 70 11.39 12.93 -9.39
N LEU A 71 12.45 13.53 -9.94
CA LEU A 71 12.40 14.50 -11.03
C LEU A 71 12.73 13.83 -12.36
N HIS A 72 12.06 14.24 -13.42
CA HIS A 72 12.22 13.67 -14.76
C HIS A 72 12.21 14.75 -15.82
N LEU A 73 12.99 14.56 -16.87
CA LEU A 73 12.84 15.39 -18.07
C LEU A 73 11.52 15.08 -18.77
N ALA A 74 10.86 16.13 -19.24
CA ALA A 74 9.63 15.97 -20.03
C ALA A 74 9.87 15.25 -21.37
N SER A 75 11.08 15.39 -21.95
CA SER A 75 11.50 14.64 -23.14
C SER A 75 11.42 13.12 -22.95
N ASP A 76 11.62 12.62 -21.73
CA ASP A 76 11.64 11.19 -21.44
C ASP A 76 10.21 10.60 -21.28
N ARG A 77 9.14 11.39 -21.51
CA ARG A 77 7.73 10.95 -21.39
C ARG A 77 7.37 9.81 -22.32
N GLN A 78 7.82 9.90 -23.59
CA GLN A 78 7.53 8.86 -24.59
C GLN A 78 8.19 7.54 -24.23
N ASP A 79 9.43 7.57 -23.75
CA ASP A 79 10.15 6.39 -23.31
C ASP A 79 9.50 5.74 -22.08
N ARG A 80 9.04 6.54 -21.12
CA ARG A 80 8.29 6.05 -19.96
C ARG A 80 6.97 5.37 -20.33
N ASN A 81 6.28 5.88 -21.36
CA ASN A 81 5.06 5.26 -21.86
C ASN A 81 5.33 3.96 -22.63
N ASN A 82 6.47 3.89 -23.35
CA ASN A 82 6.89 2.71 -24.10
C ASN A 82 7.47 1.62 -23.19
N HIS A 83 8.11 2.01 -22.06
CA HIS A 83 8.67 1.10 -21.04
C HIS A 83 7.66 0.75 -19.93
N ARG A 84 6.42 1.22 -20.00
CA ARG A 84 5.37 0.50 -19.29
C ARG A 84 5.42 -0.90 -19.85
N LEU A 85 6.03 -1.80 -19.04
CA LEU A 85 5.95 -3.25 -19.28
C LEU A 85 4.55 -3.50 -19.81
N PRO A 86 4.39 -4.25 -20.94
CA PRO A 86 3.08 -4.63 -21.39
C PRO A 86 2.38 -5.07 -20.12
N LYS A 87 1.16 -4.57 -19.91
CA LYS A 87 0.26 -5.19 -18.94
C LYS A 87 0.16 -6.63 -19.45
N THR A 88 1.16 -7.46 -19.13
CA THR A 88 0.93 -8.88 -19.06
C THR A 88 -0.25 -8.90 -18.14
N MET A 89 -1.42 -9.19 -18.70
CA MET A 89 -2.61 -9.53 -17.97
C MET A 89 -2.24 -10.83 -17.26
N VAL A 90 -1.41 -10.71 -16.18
CA VAL A 90 -1.41 -11.73 -15.16
C VAL A 90 -2.85 -11.65 -14.68
N GLU A 91 -3.67 -12.54 -15.22
CA GLU A 91 -5.05 -12.65 -14.76
C GLU A 91 -4.96 -12.68 -13.25
N ASN A 92 -5.68 -11.76 -12.61
CA ASN A 92 -5.72 -11.74 -11.16
C ASN A 92 -6.45 -13.02 -10.72
N GLU A 93 -5.68 -14.10 -10.66
CA GLU A 93 -6.18 -15.42 -10.37
C GLU A 93 -6.57 -15.48 -8.90
N VAL A 94 -7.86 -15.55 -8.65
CA VAL A 94 -8.39 -15.81 -7.31
C VAL A 94 -8.37 -17.32 -7.11
N HIS A 95 -7.48 -17.79 -6.27
CA HIS A 95 -7.32 -19.20 -5.91
C HIS A 95 -8.01 -19.49 -4.58
N VAL A 96 -8.83 -20.53 -4.55
CA VAL A 96 -9.62 -20.97 -3.38
C VAL A 96 -9.42 -22.44 -3.13
N ASP A 97 -9.09 -22.82 -1.91
CA ASP A 97 -8.98 -24.23 -1.48
C ASP A 97 -9.49 -24.43 -0.04
N ILE A 98 -9.68 -25.70 0.34
CA ILE A 98 -9.90 -26.14 1.72
C ILE A 98 -8.77 -27.11 2.06
N LEU A 99 -7.87 -26.65 2.94
CA LEU A 99 -6.58 -27.30 3.20
C LEU A 99 -6.64 -28.49 4.16
N ALA A 100 -7.68 -28.63 5.01
CA ALA A 100 -7.88 -29.77 5.89
C ALA A 100 -9.19 -30.46 5.52
N ARG A 101 -9.11 -31.74 5.12
CA ARG A 101 -10.24 -32.52 4.58
C ARG A 101 -10.52 -33.81 5.38
N GLU A 102 -9.79 -34.06 6.47
CA GLU A 102 -10.07 -35.20 7.33
C GLU A 102 -11.35 -34.92 8.13
N SER A 103 -12.21 -35.95 8.28
CA SER A 103 -13.56 -35.82 8.86
C SER A 103 -13.57 -35.25 10.27
N ASP A 104 -12.48 -35.42 11.02
CA ASP A 104 -12.38 -35.07 12.45
C ASP A 104 -11.47 -33.84 12.71
N LYS A 105 -11.05 -33.13 11.65
CA LYS A 105 -10.21 -31.92 11.77
C LYS A 105 -10.96 -30.67 11.32
N PRO A 106 -10.67 -29.52 11.92
CA PRO A 106 -11.27 -28.26 11.51
C PRO A 106 -10.95 -27.95 10.05
N LYS A 107 -11.94 -27.45 9.33
CA LYS A 107 -11.81 -27.04 7.93
C LYS A 107 -11.10 -25.69 7.87
N ILE A 108 -9.93 -25.67 7.28
CA ILE A 108 -9.16 -24.44 7.05
C ILE A 108 -9.36 -23.99 5.63
N GLY A 109 -10.04 -22.85 5.43
CA GLY A 109 -10.18 -22.21 4.13
C GLY A 109 -8.87 -21.52 3.73
N TYR A 110 -8.65 -21.41 2.42
CA TYR A 110 -7.51 -20.70 1.85
C TYR A 110 -7.96 -19.86 0.66
N LEU A 111 -7.62 -18.57 0.71
CA LEU A 111 -7.88 -17.60 -0.35
C LEU A 111 -6.58 -16.90 -0.72
N ARG A 112 -6.19 -16.95 -2.00
CA ARG A 112 -5.06 -16.20 -2.55
C ARG A 112 -5.48 -15.41 -3.78
N PHE A 113 -5.01 -14.19 -3.89
CA PHE A 113 -5.11 -13.36 -5.08
C PHE A 113 -3.95 -12.38 -5.12
N ASN A 114 -3.46 -12.09 -6.33
CA ASN A 114 -2.20 -11.36 -6.50
C ASN A 114 -2.38 -9.85 -6.69
N LYS A 115 -3.61 -9.33 -6.65
CA LYS A 115 -3.88 -7.88 -6.78
C LYS A 115 -5.28 -7.52 -6.29
N PHE A 116 -5.40 -6.41 -5.61
CA PHE A 116 -6.68 -5.76 -5.37
C PHE A 116 -7.12 -5.02 -6.65
N SER A 117 -7.65 -5.75 -7.63
CA SER A 117 -8.09 -5.18 -8.90
C SER A 117 -9.50 -4.63 -8.77
N GLY A 118 -9.72 -3.35 -9.13
CA GLY A 118 -11.02 -2.67 -9.03
C GLY A 118 -12.04 -3.10 -10.08
N ASP A 119 -11.77 -4.14 -10.88
CA ASP A 119 -12.70 -4.63 -11.89
C ASP A 119 -13.80 -5.52 -11.29
N ALA A 120 -14.97 -5.49 -11.94
CA ALA A 120 -16.15 -6.25 -11.51
C ALA A 120 -15.94 -7.79 -11.55
N LYS A 121 -15.03 -8.29 -12.38
CA LYS A 121 -14.71 -9.73 -12.49
C LYS A 121 -14.00 -10.19 -11.22
N THR A 122 -13.03 -9.44 -10.75
CA THR A 122 -12.31 -9.74 -9.50
C THR A 122 -13.24 -9.67 -8.30
N LYS A 123 -14.09 -8.61 -8.19
CA LYS A 123 -15.07 -8.50 -7.09
C LYS A 123 -16.00 -9.73 -7.06
N ARG A 124 -16.53 -10.17 -8.20
CA ARG A 124 -17.39 -11.38 -8.28
C ARG A 124 -16.66 -12.65 -7.86
N ARG A 125 -15.41 -12.86 -8.31
CA ARG A 125 -14.60 -14.03 -7.91
C ARG A 125 -14.34 -14.06 -6.40
N ILE A 126 -14.14 -12.92 -5.76
CA ILE A 126 -14.00 -12.82 -4.31
C ILE A 126 -15.31 -13.17 -3.60
N ILE A 127 -16.46 -12.71 -4.09
CA ILE A 127 -17.78 -13.09 -3.56
C ILE A 127 -17.98 -14.60 -3.64
N GLU A 128 -17.73 -15.20 -4.80
CA GLU A 128 -17.82 -16.67 -5.01
C GLU A 128 -16.87 -17.43 -4.08
N ALA A 129 -15.64 -16.92 -3.92
CA ALA A 129 -14.65 -17.48 -3.01
C ALA A 129 -15.14 -17.46 -1.55
N MET A 130 -15.61 -16.31 -1.07
CA MET A 130 -16.09 -16.16 0.31
C MET A 130 -17.33 -17.01 0.59
N ASN A 131 -18.26 -17.13 -0.38
CA ASN A 131 -19.41 -18.03 -0.28
C ASN A 131 -18.98 -19.50 -0.10
N ARG A 132 -17.94 -19.95 -0.82
CA ARG A 132 -17.40 -21.32 -0.66
C ARG A 132 -16.68 -21.53 0.68
N LEU A 133 -16.01 -20.47 1.15
CA LEU A 133 -15.18 -20.52 2.37
C LEU A 133 -15.97 -20.29 3.65
N ASN A 134 -17.20 -19.84 3.57
CA ASN A 134 -18.04 -19.55 4.74
C ASN A 134 -18.38 -20.76 5.61
N VAL A 135 -18.21 -21.97 5.07
CA VAL A 135 -18.40 -23.24 5.79
C VAL A 135 -17.13 -23.75 6.47
N THR A 136 -16.06 -22.96 6.48
CA THR A 136 -14.79 -23.31 7.12
C THR A 136 -14.70 -22.71 8.52
N ASP A 137 -14.01 -23.39 9.42
CA ASP A 137 -13.86 -22.99 10.83
C ASP A 137 -12.83 -21.87 10.99
N SER A 138 -11.87 -21.83 10.08
CA SER A 138 -10.82 -20.81 10.01
C SER A 138 -10.41 -20.50 8.56
N LEU A 139 -9.79 -19.35 8.34
CA LEU A 139 -9.43 -18.87 7.01
C LEU A 139 -8.01 -18.31 6.98
N ILE A 140 -7.28 -18.66 5.93
CA ILE A 140 -6.00 -18.07 5.57
C ILE A 140 -6.19 -17.21 4.31
N ILE A 141 -5.87 -15.92 4.39
CA ILE A 141 -5.80 -15.02 3.23
C ILE A 141 -4.31 -14.81 2.89
N ASP A 142 -3.91 -15.22 1.71
CA ASP A 142 -2.52 -15.14 1.26
C ASP A 142 -2.28 -13.92 0.37
N LEU A 143 -1.60 -12.93 0.91
CA LEU A 143 -1.22 -11.68 0.25
C LEU A 143 0.30 -11.58 0.00
N ARG A 144 1.07 -12.67 0.14
CA ARG A 144 2.54 -12.66 0.00
C ARG A 144 3.03 -12.13 -1.35
N ASN A 145 2.24 -12.26 -2.40
CA ASN A 145 2.58 -11.75 -3.74
C ASN A 145 1.61 -10.65 -4.21
N ASN A 146 0.95 -9.94 -3.29
CA ASN A 146 -0.04 -8.92 -3.60
C ASN A 146 0.52 -7.50 -3.38
N PRO A 147 0.89 -6.75 -4.42
CA PRO A 147 1.42 -5.40 -4.30
C PRO A 147 0.34 -4.33 -4.01
N GLY A 148 -0.91 -4.75 -3.79
CA GLY A 148 -2.00 -3.82 -3.53
C GLY A 148 -2.92 -3.61 -4.73
N GLY A 149 -3.44 -2.41 -4.88
CA GLY A 149 -4.36 -2.01 -5.95
C GLY A 149 -5.46 -1.08 -5.46
N ASP A 150 -6.73 -1.41 -5.77
CA ASP A 150 -7.88 -0.57 -5.45
C ASP A 150 -8.22 -0.64 -3.95
N PRO A 151 -8.22 0.48 -3.23
CA PRO A 151 -8.60 0.54 -1.83
C PRO A 151 -10.08 0.20 -1.59
N ASN A 152 -10.97 0.42 -2.56
CA ASN A 152 -12.38 0.05 -2.43
C ASN A 152 -12.56 -1.46 -2.36
N LEU A 153 -11.79 -2.24 -3.15
CA LEU A 153 -11.85 -3.69 -3.05
C LEU A 153 -11.28 -4.20 -1.71
N SER A 154 -10.28 -3.51 -1.15
CA SER A 154 -9.75 -3.80 0.18
C SER A 154 -10.80 -3.53 1.27
N ALA A 155 -11.52 -2.41 1.20
CA ALA A 155 -12.64 -2.10 2.10
C ALA A 155 -13.79 -3.11 1.96
N PHE A 156 -14.17 -3.45 0.74
CA PHE A 156 -15.16 -4.48 0.45
C PHE A 156 -14.82 -5.83 1.08
N LEU A 157 -13.59 -6.32 0.89
CA LEU A 157 -13.15 -7.59 1.50
C LEU A 157 -13.14 -7.50 3.02
N SER A 158 -12.78 -6.34 3.59
CA SER A 158 -12.81 -6.12 5.05
C SER A 158 -14.21 -6.25 5.65
N SER A 159 -15.26 -5.97 4.86
CA SER A 159 -16.66 -6.05 5.31
C SER A 159 -17.10 -7.48 5.64
N TYR A 160 -16.44 -8.50 5.12
CA TYR A 160 -16.69 -9.90 5.54
C TYR A 160 -16.23 -10.20 6.96
N PHE A 161 -15.31 -9.42 7.53
CA PHE A 161 -14.60 -9.76 8.76
C PHE A 161 -14.87 -8.79 9.91
N LEU A 162 -15.47 -7.65 9.66
CA LEU A 162 -15.67 -6.58 10.63
C LEU A 162 -17.14 -6.16 10.68
N ARG A 163 -17.55 -5.56 11.80
CA ARG A 163 -18.90 -5.03 11.94
C ARG A 163 -19.15 -3.91 10.93
N GLU A 164 -20.40 -3.75 10.57
CA GLU A 164 -20.87 -2.65 9.71
C GLU A 164 -20.40 -1.28 10.24
N ASN A 165 -20.17 -0.36 9.31
CA ASN A 165 -19.75 1.02 9.57
C ASN A 165 -18.43 1.15 10.37
N THR A 166 -17.60 0.09 10.42
CA THR A 166 -16.27 0.18 11.02
C THR A 166 -15.38 1.08 10.18
N HIS A 167 -14.78 2.12 10.78
CA HIS A 167 -13.78 2.95 10.12
C HIS A 167 -12.48 2.17 9.96
N LEU A 168 -12.10 1.88 8.73
CA LEU A 168 -10.93 1.08 8.38
C LEU A 168 -9.66 1.92 8.33
N TRP A 169 -9.65 2.90 7.45
CA TRP A 169 -8.60 3.93 7.27
C TRP A 169 -9.19 5.14 6.57
N SER A 170 -8.40 6.21 6.50
CA SER A 170 -8.65 7.37 5.64
C SER A 170 -7.52 7.52 4.63
N ILE A 171 -7.81 8.07 3.48
CA ILE A 171 -6.83 8.69 2.61
C ILE A 171 -6.91 10.19 2.85
N VAL A 172 -5.78 10.77 3.29
CA VAL A 172 -5.67 12.18 3.66
C VAL A 172 -4.82 12.89 2.61
N ASP A 173 -5.36 13.93 2.00
CA ASP A 173 -4.65 14.83 1.09
C ASP A 173 -4.72 16.28 1.58
N ARG A 174 -4.34 17.23 0.71
CA ARG A 174 -4.41 18.67 1.03
C ARG A 174 -5.84 19.22 1.12
N ASN A 175 -6.83 18.53 0.59
CA ASN A 175 -8.21 18.98 0.48
C ASN A 175 -9.12 18.36 1.55
N GLY A 176 -8.66 17.33 2.23
CA GLY A 176 -9.40 16.63 3.28
C GLY A 176 -9.21 15.13 3.29
N ASP A 177 -10.14 14.44 3.94
CA ASP A 177 -10.08 13.02 4.18
C ASP A 177 -11.16 12.26 3.39
N THR A 178 -10.76 11.20 2.68
CA THR A 178 -11.67 10.18 2.18
C THR A 178 -11.69 9.01 3.16
N LEU A 179 -12.86 8.74 3.76
CA LEU A 179 -13.03 7.68 4.74
C LEU A 179 -13.39 6.36 4.06
N PHE A 180 -12.71 5.29 4.46
CA PHE A 180 -13.05 3.92 4.06
C PHE A 180 -13.67 3.19 5.25
N ARG A 181 -14.90 2.67 5.04
CA ARG A 181 -15.68 1.95 6.05
C ARG A 181 -16.16 0.62 5.50
N THR A 182 -16.50 -0.29 6.41
CA THR A 182 -17.20 -1.52 6.07
C THR A 182 -18.65 -1.23 5.73
N ASP A 183 -19.19 -1.98 4.77
CA ASP A 183 -20.60 -1.98 4.40
C ASP A 183 -21.12 -3.43 4.36
N SER A 184 -22.01 -3.80 5.28
CA SER A 184 -22.58 -5.15 5.37
C SER A 184 -23.53 -5.46 4.21
N ALA A 185 -24.17 -4.46 3.61
CA ALA A 185 -25.04 -4.63 2.45
C ALA A 185 -24.26 -5.16 1.22
N ASP A 186 -22.95 -4.88 1.16
CA ASP A 186 -22.07 -5.32 0.07
C ASP A 186 -21.74 -6.83 0.12
N VAL A 187 -21.80 -7.48 1.30
CA VAL A 187 -21.22 -8.83 1.48
C VAL A 187 -22.22 -9.92 1.87
N GLY A 188 -23.40 -9.57 2.34
CA GLY A 188 -24.49 -10.51 2.65
C GLY A 188 -24.23 -11.47 3.82
N GLN A 189 -22.97 -11.83 4.14
CA GLN A 189 -22.63 -12.78 5.20
C GLN A 189 -21.29 -12.44 5.87
N TYR A 190 -21.32 -12.38 7.21
CA TYR A 190 -20.15 -12.16 8.05
C TYR A 190 -19.40 -13.48 8.32
N TYR A 191 -18.07 -13.44 8.21
CA TYR A 191 -17.19 -14.56 8.54
C TYR A 191 -16.64 -14.41 9.97
N SER A 192 -17.07 -15.27 10.89
CA SER A 192 -16.68 -15.19 12.31
C SER A 192 -15.49 -16.05 12.68
N GLY A 193 -15.08 -17.00 11.83
CA GLY A 193 -13.98 -17.93 12.09
C GLY A 193 -12.63 -17.24 12.29
N GLU A 194 -11.65 -17.96 12.84
CA GLU A 194 -10.29 -17.46 13.01
C GLU A 194 -9.66 -17.07 11.66
N LEU A 195 -8.92 -15.95 11.65
CA LEU A 195 -8.35 -15.40 10.44
C LEU A 195 -6.84 -15.23 10.56
N CYS A 196 -6.10 -15.82 9.63
CA CYS A 196 -4.68 -15.55 9.39
C CYS A 196 -4.50 -14.82 8.07
N ILE A 197 -3.59 -13.85 8.03
CA ILE A 197 -3.19 -13.16 6.81
C ILE A 197 -1.69 -13.37 6.61
N LEU A 198 -1.33 -13.90 5.43
CA LEU A 198 0.07 -14.13 5.07
C LEU A 198 0.60 -12.93 4.29
N ILE A 199 1.75 -12.40 4.70
CA ILE A 199 2.42 -11.27 4.07
C ILE A 199 3.90 -11.57 3.78
N SER A 200 4.47 -10.82 2.84
CA SER A 200 5.91 -10.79 2.56
C SER A 200 6.36 -9.36 2.24
N ASP A 201 7.64 -9.20 1.95
CA ASP A 201 8.24 -7.95 1.43
C ASP A 201 7.61 -7.44 0.12
N LYS A 202 6.90 -8.33 -0.61
CA LYS A 202 6.15 -7.99 -1.84
C LYS A 202 4.71 -7.54 -1.59
N THR A 203 4.22 -7.69 -0.35
CA THR A 203 2.90 -7.18 0.04
C THR A 203 2.97 -5.67 0.12
N GLY A 204 2.07 -4.94 -0.59
CA GLY A 204 2.15 -3.49 -0.70
C GLY A 204 0.78 -2.79 -0.69
N SER A 205 0.78 -1.48 -0.40
CA SER A 205 -0.34 -0.54 -0.62
C SER A 205 -1.69 -1.05 -0.06
N ALA A 206 -2.73 -1.26 -0.91
CA ALA A 206 -4.06 -1.72 -0.48
C ALA A 206 -4.03 -3.09 0.23
N ALA A 207 -3.07 -3.97 -0.07
CA ALA A 207 -2.88 -5.23 0.65
C ALA A 207 -2.33 -4.99 2.07
N GLU A 208 -1.46 -3.98 2.21
CA GLU A 208 -0.99 -3.56 3.52
C GLU A 208 -2.10 -2.90 4.33
N SER A 209 -2.93 -2.04 3.72
CA SER A 209 -4.06 -1.41 4.41
C SER A 209 -5.02 -2.45 4.98
N PHE A 210 -5.30 -3.51 4.23
CA PHE A 210 -6.11 -4.64 4.68
C PHE A 210 -5.47 -5.37 5.88
N ALA A 211 -4.22 -5.81 5.73
CA ALA A 211 -3.51 -6.55 6.78
C ALA A 211 -3.29 -5.69 8.05
N TYR A 212 -2.88 -4.43 7.88
CA TYR A 212 -2.65 -3.47 8.96
C TYR A 212 -3.92 -3.20 9.77
N THR A 213 -5.03 -2.94 9.08
CA THR A 213 -6.31 -2.64 9.72
C THR A 213 -6.82 -3.84 10.51
N LEU A 214 -6.87 -5.03 9.92
CA LEU A 214 -7.35 -6.23 10.61
C LEU A 214 -6.45 -6.65 11.77
N LYS A 215 -5.14 -6.42 11.68
CA LYS A 215 -4.20 -6.58 12.78
C LYS A 215 -4.55 -5.68 13.97
N HIS A 216 -4.67 -4.37 13.72
CA HIS A 216 -4.88 -3.38 14.79
C HIS A 216 -6.29 -3.43 15.39
N LEU A 217 -7.28 -3.89 14.63
CA LEU A 217 -8.61 -4.25 15.14
C LEU A 217 -8.63 -5.63 15.83
N LYS A 218 -7.49 -6.32 15.95
CA LYS A 218 -7.34 -7.65 16.58
C LYS A 218 -8.23 -8.71 15.94
N ARG A 219 -8.55 -8.56 14.64
CA ARG A 219 -9.40 -9.49 13.90
C ARG A 219 -8.60 -10.59 13.22
N ALA A 220 -7.33 -10.33 12.88
CA ALA A 220 -6.48 -11.29 12.18
C ALA A 220 -5.10 -11.42 12.83
N THR A 221 -4.55 -12.64 12.76
CA THR A 221 -3.14 -12.92 13.05
C THR A 221 -2.34 -12.76 11.76
N ILE A 222 -1.32 -11.89 11.77
CA ILE A 222 -0.46 -11.65 10.61
C ILE A 222 0.78 -12.51 10.70
N ILE A 223 1.06 -13.29 9.65
CA ILE A 223 2.15 -14.27 9.62
C ILE A 223 3.01 -14.06 8.37
N GLY A 224 4.34 -14.06 8.51
CA GLY A 224 5.28 -13.94 7.40
C GLY A 224 6.38 -12.94 7.66
N GLN A 225 6.81 -12.22 6.62
CA GLN A 225 7.84 -11.18 6.67
C GLN A 225 7.18 -9.79 6.69
N THR A 226 7.89 -8.80 7.21
CA THR A 226 7.46 -7.40 7.14
C THR A 226 7.20 -6.99 5.69
N SER A 227 6.10 -6.28 5.45
CA SER A 227 5.66 -5.87 4.11
C SER A 227 6.47 -4.70 3.54
N GLY A 228 6.15 -4.28 2.31
CA GLY A 228 6.92 -3.30 1.55
C GLY A 228 6.93 -1.87 2.10
N GLY A 229 5.94 -1.46 2.89
CA GLY A 229 5.92 -0.13 3.50
C GLY A 229 5.44 0.98 2.57
N ALA A 230 4.44 0.74 1.73
CA ALA A 230 3.91 1.69 0.76
C ALA A 230 2.54 2.24 1.20
N ALA A 231 2.53 3.27 2.03
CA ALA A 231 1.30 3.92 2.52
C ALA A 231 0.99 5.26 1.84
N HIS A 232 1.94 5.81 1.07
CA HIS A 232 1.74 7.06 0.34
C HIS A 232 1.18 6.83 -1.07
N LEU A 233 0.25 7.68 -1.47
CA LEU A 233 -0.25 7.77 -2.84
C LEU A 233 0.60 8.79 -3.58
N VAL A 234 1.27 8.34 -4.63
CA VAL A 234 2.18 9.18 -5.40
C VAL A 234 1.57 9.53 -6.76
N GLN A 235 1.74 10.78 -7.18
CA GLN A 235 1.29 11.26 -8.48
C GLN A 235 2.45 11.89 -9.24
N MET A 236 2.32 11.92 -10.57
CA MET A 236 3.21 12.63 -11.45
C MET A 236 2.60 13.98 -11.77
N GLU A 237 3.26 15.04 -11.35
CA GLU A 237 2.86 16.41 -11.60
C GLU A 237 3.74 17.04 -12.68
N ARG A 238 3.13 17.86 -13.53
CA ARG A 238 3.88 18.68 -14.47
C ARG A 238 4.39 19.92 -13.73
N VAL A 239 5.72 20.09 -13.68
CA VAL A 239 6.35 21.29 -13.14
C VAL A 239 6.27 22.42 -14.17
N ASN A 240 6.82 22.18 -15.35
CA ASN A 240 6.79 23.07 -16.51
C ASN A 240 6.90 22.24 -17.80
N GLU A 241 7.19 22.87 -18.94
CA GLU A 241 7.31 22.14 -20.21
C GLU A 241 8.51 21.19 -20.29
N GLN A 242 9.50 21.38 -19.42
CA GLN A 242 10.77 20.68 -19.44
C GLN A 242 10.92 19.63 -18.33
N ILE A 243 10.15 19.76 -17.22
CA ILE A 243 10.33 18.98 -16.00
C ILE A 243 8.99 18.43 -15.51
N ASP A 244 8.99 17.15 -15.16
CA ASP A 244 7.95 16.48 -14.37
C ASP A 244 8.51 16.09 -13.01
N ILE A 245 7.64 16.05 -12.00
CA ILE A 245 7.97 15.55 -10.66
C ILE A 245 6.98 14.50 -10.20
N ARG A 246 7.49 13.42 -9.63
CA ARG A 246 6.68 12.42 -8.93
C ARG A 246 6.78 12.66 -7.44
N ILE A 247 5.63 12.86 -6.77
CA ILE A 247 5.55 13.19 -5.34
C ILE A 247 4.38 12.50 -4.66
N PRO A 248 4.46 12.21 -3.35
CA PRO A 248 3.31 11.89 -2.52
C PRO A 248 2.33 13.06 -2.43
N THR A 249 1.11 12.85 -2.88
CA THR A 249 0.02 13.83 -2.80
C THR A 249 -1.03 13.49 -1.75
N ALA A 250 -1.07 12.20 -1.34
CA ALA A 250 -1.95 11.73 -0.28
C ALA A 250 -1.28 10.60 0.51
N ARG A 251 -1.80 10.32 1.69
CA ARG A 251 -1.31 9.26 2.59
C ARG A 251 -2.46 8.49 3.22
N ALA A 252 -2.21 7.21 3.52
CA ALA A 252 -3.09 6.46 4.39
C ALA A 252 -2.99 6.98 5.85
N TYR A 253 -4.10 6.89 6.58
CA TYR A 253 -4.18 7.19 8.01
C TYR A 253 -5.06 6.14 8.68
N ASN A 254 -4.53 5.43 9.66
CA ASN A 254 -5.30 4.45 10.42
C ASN A 254 -5.85 5.07 11.70
N PRO A 255 -7.16 4.97 11.99
CA PRO A 255 -7.79 5.65 13.13
C PRO A 255 -7.39 5.06 14.49
N ILE A 256 -6.90 3.81 14.53
CA ILE A 256 -6.46 3.14 15.77
C ILE A 256 -5.04 3.59 16.14
N THR A 257 -4.11 3.48 15.19
CA THR A 257 -2.68 3.78 15.45
C THR A 257 -2.35 5.26 15.32
N LYS A 258 -3.27 6.07 14.74
CA LYS A 258 -3.06 7.49 14.43
C LYS A 258 -1.89 7.76 13.46
N THR A 259 -1.46 6.72 12.74
CA THR A 259 -0.35 6.75 11.78
C THR A 259 -0.62 5.78 10.62
N ASN A 260 0.40 5.35 9.92
CA ASN A 260 0.35 4.37 8.84
C ASN A 260 1.63 3.50 8.83
N TRP A 261 1.83 2.71 7.79
CA TRP A 261 2.94 1.77 7.61
C TRP A 261 4.02 2.28 6.64
N GLU A 262 4.04 3.57 6.30
CA GLU A 262 5.00 4.14 5.36
C GLU A 262 6.44 3.90 5.80
N GLY A 263 7.26 3.34 4.91
CA GLY A 263 8.68 3.09 5.11
C GLY A 263 9.03 2.00 6.14
N VAL A 264 8.05 1.53 6.94
CA VAL A 264 8.28 0.51 7.99
C VAL A 264 7.58 -0.81 7.69
N GLY A 265 6.55 -0.80 6.85
CA GLY A 265 5.75 -1.97 6.53
C GLY A 265 4.80 -2.42 7.64
N VAL A 266 4.02 -3.43 7.33
CA VAL A 266 3.18 -4.16 8.30
C VAL A 266 4.06 -5.21 8.96
N ILE A 267 4.44 -4.99 10.22
CA ILE A 267 5.20 -5.95 11.01
C ILE A 267 4.28 -7.14 11.35
N PRO A 268 4.62 -8.40 11.02
CA PRO A 268 3.78 -9.55 11.32
C PRO A 268 3.65 -9.80 12.83
N THR A 269 2.56 -10.46 13.24
CA THR A 269 2.37 -10.97 14.60
C THR A 269 3.31 -12.15 14.86
N MET A 270 3.51 -12.97 13.83
CA MET A 270 4.44 -14.10 13.84
C MET A 270 5.42 -13.92 12.67
N SER A 271 6.66 -13.52 12.99
CA SER A 271 7.71 -13.30 12.00
C SER A 271 8.35 -14.64 11.62
N VAL A 272 8.20 -15.01 10.35
CA VAL A 272 8.75 -16.22 9.75
C VAL A 272 9.08 -15.96 8.28
N ASP A 273 9.91 -16.79 7.67
CA ASP A 273 10.14 -16.72 6.23
C ASP A 273 8.84 -16.91 5.44
N ALA A 274 8.66 -16.15 4.36
CA ALA A 274 7.46 -16.19 3.53
C ALA A 274 7.18 -17.59 2.97
N SER A 275 8.20 -18.39 2.70
CA SER A 275 8.05 -19.74 2.13
C SER A 275 7.36 -20.71 3.09
N VAL A 276 7.55 -20.54 4.41
CA VAL A 276 6.96 -21.41 5.44
C VAL A 276 5.71 -20.82 6.11
N ALA A 277 5.36 -19.56 5.80
CA ALA A 277 4.27 -18.84 6.46
C ALA A 277 2.91 -19.57 6.38
N GLN A 278 2.60 -20.23 5.26
CA GLN A 278 1.38 -21.00 5.11
C GLN A 278 1.34 -22.22 6.04
N GLN A 279 2.45 -22.95 6.14
CA GLN A 279 2.56 -24.10 7.03
C GLN A 279 2.42 -23.70 8.50
N VAL A 280 3.05 -22.58 8.88
CA VAL A 280 2.96 -22.01 10.23
C VAL A 280 1.53 -21.59 10.55
N ALA A 281 0.82 -20.96 9.61
CA ALA A 281 -0.58 -20.58 9.78
C ALA A 281 -1.49 -21.81 10.01
N ILE A 282 -1.32 -22.86 9.21
CA ILE A 282 -2.07 -24.11 9.38
C ILE A 282 -1.83 -24.69 10.79
N GLN A 283 -0.58 -24.81 11.22
CA GLN A 283 -0.23 -25.33 12.55
C GLN A 283 -0.79 -24.46 13.67
N TYR A 284 -0.77 -23.14 13.52
CA TYR A 284 -1.34 -22.20 14.49
C TYR A 284 -2.86 -22.40 14.64
N LEU A 285 -3.59 -22.48 13.53
CA LEU A 285 -5.04 -22.65 13.52
C LEU A 285 -5.46 -24.00 14.12
N LEU A 286 -4.78 -25.09 13.76
CA LEU A 286 -5.04 -26.44 14.32
C LEU A 286 -4.80 -26.51 15.84
N LYS A 287 -3.78 -25.81 16.36
CA LYS A 287 -3.53 -25.74 17.81
C LYS A 287 -4.61 -24.97 18.56
N LYS A 288 -5.09 -23.87 17.98
CA LYS A 288 -6.09 -22.99 18.60
C LYS A 288 -7.44 -23.69 18.74
N ASP A 289 -7.82 -24.46 17.73
CA ASP A 289 -9.07 -25.24 17.75
C ASP A 289 -9.05 -26.35 18.83
N ASN A 290 -7.93 -27.05 18.99
CA ASN A 290 -7.76 -28.06 20.04
C ASN A 290 -7.87 -27.51 21.47
N VAL A 291 -7.61 -26.20 21.68
CA VAL A 291 -7.78 -25.54 22.99
C VAL A 291 -9.24 -25.16 23.20
N SER A 292 -9.92 -24.66 22.16
CA SER A 292 -11.35 -24.29 22.24
C SER A 292 -12.25 -25.51 22.49
N THR A 293 -11.94 -26.67 21.90
CA THR A 293 -12.70 -27.91 22.05
C THR A 293 -12.54 -28.55 23.46
N LYS A 294 -11.48 -28.22 24.21
CA LYS A 294 -11.24 -28.73 25.57
C LYS A 294 -11.87 -27.87 26.67
N LEU A 295 -12.38 -26.69 26.32
CA LEU A 295 -12.99 -25.72 27.25
C LEU A 295 -14.52 -25.70 27.18
N ASN A 296 -15.11 -26.45 26.25
CA ASN A 296 -16.54 -26.71 26.11
C ASN A 296 -16.84 -28.17 26.53
#